data_6a5bc609f057c6d29b2f2d7806b0c41a
#
_entry.id   6a5bc609f057c6d29b2f2d7806b0c41a
#
_cell.length_a   1.000
_cell.length_b   1.000
_cell.length_c   1.000
_cell.angle_alpha   90.00
_cell.angle_beta   90.00
_cell.angle_gamma   90.00
#
_symmetry.space_group_name_H-M   'P 1'
#
loop_
_entity.id
_entity.type
_entity.pdbx_description
1 polymer ?
#
loop_
_entity_poly.entity_id
_entity_poly.type
_entity_poly.pdbx_seq_one_letter_code
_entity_poly.pdbx_strand_id
1 'polypeptide(L)'
;EDVAWHDEAPEGKLDLLVTLDFRMSTTCLYSDIVLPTATWYEKNDMNTSDMHPFIHPLSAAVDPAWQARSDWEIFKGFAKRFSELSNGHLGVEQDIVLTPLMHDTPGELSQPFEPKAWFRGECDPVPGKTMPAIAVVERDYPATYAKFTSLGPLMKKAGNGGKGIGWNTDHEVDFLGKLNGKVAEPGVAEGQPRILTDIDATEVVLSLAPETNGEVAVKAWEALSKFTGRDHTHLAVPREDEKIRFRDIQAQPRKIISSPTWSGLESEHVSYNAGYTNVHELIP
;
A
#
# COMPACT_ATOMS: atom_id res chain seq x y z
N GLU A 1 21.54 9.81 27.39
CA GLU A 1 22.69 8.89 27.50
C GLU A 1 23.81 9.41 26.61
N ASP A 2 25.04 9.46 27.15
CA ASP A 2 26.20 9.81 26.35
C ASP A 2 26.55 8.66 25.41
N VAL A 3 26.75 8.97 24.13
CA VAL A 3 27.20 7.99 23.15
C VAL A 3 28.69 7.75 23.39
N ALA A 4 29.04 6.54 23.79
CA ALA A 4 30.42 6.13 24.01
C ALA A 4 30.78 4.94 23.13
N TRP A 5 32.01 4.92 22.64
CA TRP A 5 32.55 3.76 21.96
C TRP A 5 32.88 2.66 22.97
N HIS A 6 32.52 1.42 22.65
CA HIS A 6 32.88 0.25 23.45
C HIS A 6 33.79 -0.66 22.62
N ASP A 7 34.85 -1.19 23.25
CA ASP A 7 35.79 -2.10 22.58
C ASP A 7 35.14 -3.45 22.28
N GLU A 8 34.18 -3.84 23.12
CA GLU A 8 33.34 -5.02 22.91
C GLU A 8 31.90 -4.56 22.65
N ALA A 9 31.29 -5.08 21.59
CA ALA A 9 29.89 -4.81 21.33
C ALA A 9 29.03 -5.40 22.45
N PRO A 10 28.12 -4.62 23.08
CA PRO A 10 27.20 -5.19 24.05
C PRO A 10 26.32 -6.21 23.35
N GLU A 11 25.97 -7.29 24.04
CA GLU A 11 24.94 -8.21 23.54
C GLU A 11 23.66 -7.46 23.27
N GLY A 12 23.32 -7.33 22.00
CA GLY A 12 22.11 -6.66 21.54
C GLY A 12 20.92 -7.61 21.53
N LYS A 13 19.73 -7.04 21.34
CA LYS A 13 18.51 -7.81 21.12
C LYS A 13 18.24 -8.06 19.63
N LEU A 14 19.09 -7.56 18.75
CA LEU A 14 19.00 -7.68 17.31
C LEU A 14 20.01 -8.71 16.83
N ASP A 15 19.52 -9.87 16.38
CA ASP A 15 20.36 -10.98 15.95
C ASP A 15 20.80 -10.88 14.49
N LEU A 16 20.04 -10.18 13.66
CA LEU A 16 20.30 -10.09 12.23
C LEU A 16 19.84 -8.72 11.69
N LEU A 17 20.77 -7.99 11.07
CA LEU A 17 20.48 -6.76 10.33
C LEU A 17 20.76 -6.98 8.84
N VAL A 18 19.71 -6.90 8.05
CA VAL A 18 19.80 -6.98 6.58
C VAL A 18 19.49 -5.62 5.99
N THR A 19 20.40 -5.05 5.22
CA THR A 19 20.20 -3.76 4.55
C THR A 19 20.10 -3.95 3.04
N LEU A 20 19.08 -3.34 2.45
CA LEU A 20 18.89 -3.20 1.02
C LEU A 20 19.27 -1.78 0.64
N ASP A 21 20.31 -1.62 -0.16
CA ASP A 21 20.76 -0.29 -0.58
C ASP A 21 21.46 -0.37 -1.94
N PHE A 22 21.38 0.70 -2.72
CA PHE A 22 22.06 0.83 -4.00
C PHE A 22 23.48 1.42 -3.87
N ARG A 23 23.89 1.76 -2.67
CA ARG A 23 25.22 2.26 -2.33
C ARG A 23 25.63 1.78 -0.95
N MET A 24 26.95 1.74 -0.71
CA MET A 24 27.49 1.35 0.59
C MET A 24 27.34 2.49 1.59
N SER A 25 26.20 2.57 2.24
CA SER A 25 25.90 3.55 3.30
C SER A 25 26.52 3.11 4.64
N THR A 26 26.50 4.02 5.63
CA THR A 26 26.93 3.68 7.00
C THR A 26 26.12 2.53 7.59
N THR A 27 24.82 2.47 7.31
CA THR A 27 23.97 1.36 7.74
C THR A 27 24.47 0.04 7.16
N CYS A 28 24.85 0.01 5.88
CA CYS A 28 25.41 -1.20 5.24
C CYS A 28 26.68 -1.67 5.93
N LEU A 29 27.54 -0.74 6.38
CA LEU A 29 28.79 -1.10 7.07
C LEU A 29 28.58 -1.82 8.41
N TYR A 30 27.43 -1.60 9.04
CA TYR A 30 27.06 -2.23 10.30
C TYR A 30 26.04 -3.37 10.15
N SER A 31 25.74 -3.76 8.93
CA SER A 31 24.80 -4.84 8.65
C SER A 31 25.49 -6.18 8.52
N ASP A 32 24.81 -7.23 8.93
CA ASP A 32 25.27 -8.61 8.77
C ASP A 32 25.18 -9.06 7.31
N ILE A 33 24.16 -8.61 6.62
CA ILE A 33 23.94 -8.90 5.20
C ILE A 33 23.58 -7.61 4.46
N VAL A 34 24.24 -7.36 3.33
CA VAL A 34 23.91 -6.26 2.42
C VAL A 34 23.45 -6.84 1.09
N LEU A 35 22.25 -6.47 0.68
CA LEU A 35 21.67 -6.86 -0.60
C LEU A 35 21.69 -5.65 -1.54
N PRO A 36 22.45 -5.70 -2.64
CA PRO A 36 22.54 -4.59 -3.58
C PRO A 36 21.21 -4.42 -4.32
N THR A 37 20.63 -3.23 -4.28
CA THR A 37 19.40 -2.89 -5.01
C THR A 37 19.70 -2.15 -6.29
N ALA A 38 18.82 -2.32 -7.28
CA ALA A 38 18.83 -1.58 -8.52
C ALA A 38 18.55 -0.09 -8.24
N THR A 39 19.24 0.79 -8.97
CA THR A 39 18.99 2.23 -8.96
C THR A 39 17.78 2.57 -9.81
N TRP A 40 17.38 3.85 -9.79
CA TRP A 40 16.19 4.32 -10.54
C TRP A 40 16.28 4.11 -12.06
N TYR A 41 17.49 4.08 -12.64
CA TYR A 41 17.67 3.79 -14.05
C TYR A 41 17.68 2.30 -14.40
N GLU A 42 17.72 1.44 -13.38
CA GLU A 42 17.87 -0.02 -13.49
C GLU A 42 16.59 -0.79 -13.12
N LYS A 43 15.51 -0.10 -12.73
CA LYS A 43 14.24 -0.73 -12.35
C LYS A 43 13.04 0.02 -12.89
N ASN A 44 11.90 -0.66 -12.94
CA ASN A 44 10.62 -0.02 -13.18
C ASN A 44 9.95 0.27 -11.83
N ASP A 45 9.46 1.48 -11.68
CA ASP A 45 8.86 1.95 -10.43
C ASP A 45 7.99 3.18 -10.69
N MET A 46 7.43 3.74 -9.65
CA MET A 46 6.72 5.02 -9.69
C MET A 46 7.28 5.94 -8.63
N ASN A 47 7.25 7.23 -8.91
CA ASN A 47 7.58 8.25 -7.95
C ASN A 47 6.49 9.31 -7.86
N THR A 48 6.16 9.70 -6.65
CA THR A 48 5.35 10.85 -6.32
C THR A 48 6.12 11.75 -5.38
N SER A 49 5.71 13.00 -5.25
CA SER A 49 6.33 13.96 -4.35
C SER A 49 5.24 14.82 -3.71
N ASP A 50 5.45 15.22 -2.48
CA ASP A 50 4.59 16.20 -1.80
C ASP A 50 4.72 17.61 -2.41
N MET A 51 5.67 17.79 -3.32
CA MET A 51 5.97 19.08 -3.95
C MET A 51 5.15 19.35 -5.21
N HIS A 52 4.50 18.35 -5.78
CA HIS A 52 3.70 18.51 -7.00
C HIS A 52 2.67 17.37 -7.20
N PRO A 53 1.56 17.61 -7.91
CA PRO A 53 0.49 16.65 -8.13
C PRO A 53 0.73 15.74 -9.34
N PHE A 54 1.97 15.31 -9.57
CA PHE A 54 2.29 14.43 -10.70
C PHE A 54 2.81 13.10 -10.22
N ILE A 55 2.37 12.03 -10.87
CA ILE A 55 3.00 10.73 -10.79
C ILE A 55 3.99 10.57 -11.93
N HIS A 56 5.19 10.14 -11.60
CA HIS A 56 6.29 9.91 -12.53
C HIS A 56 6.56 8.43 -12.67
N PRO A 57 6.53 7.87 -13.88
CA PRO A 57 7.04 6.53 -14.11
C PRO A 57 8.58 6.55 -14.08
N LEU A 58 9.14 5.54 -13.48
CA LEU A 58 10.57 5.24 -13.52
C LEU A 58 10.74 4.00 -14.39
N SER A 59 11.01 4.21 -15.68
CA SER A 59 11.24 3.11 -16.60
C SER A 59 12.72 2.74 -16.62
N ALA A 60 13.01 1.45 -16.49
CA ALA A 60 14.38 0.96 -16.60
C ALA A 60 15.00 1.35 -17.95
N ALA A 61 16.16 1.99 -17.91
CA ALA A 61 16.94 2.38 -19.08
C ALA A 61 18.10 1.41 -19.34
N VAL A 62 18.55 0.71 -18.32
CA VAL A 62 19.64 -0.28 -18.35
C VAL A 62 19.30 -1.43 -17.40
N ASP A 63 19.90 -2.57 -17.62
CA ASP A 63 19.80 -3.70 -16.70
C ASP A 63 20.55 -3.40 -15.38
N PRO A 64 20.09 -3.97 -14.24
CA PRO A 64 20.80 -3.84 -12.99
C PRO A 64 22.24 -4.35 -13.07
N ALA A 65 23.17 -3.60 -12.46
CA ALA A 65 24.58 -3.97 -12.46
C ALA A 65 24.83 -5.17 -11.53
N TRP A 66 25.71 -6.08 -11.97
CA TRP A 66 26.17 -7.26 -11.19
C TRP A 66 25.05 -8.11 -10.62
N GLN A 67 24.95 -8.15 -9.29
CA GLN A 67 23.94 -8.91 -8.57
C GLN A 67 22.77 -8.04 -8.05
N ALA A 68 22.76 -6.75 -8.41
CA ALA A 68 21.69 -5.85 -8.01
C ALA A 68 20.35 -6.32 -8.59
N ARG A 69 19.30 -6.17 -7.79
CA ARG A 69 17.93 -6.52 -8.17
C ARG A 69 17.00 -5.40 -7.77
N SER A 70 15.87 -5.27 -8.45
CA SER A 70 14.82 -4.36 -7.97
C SER A 70 14.31 -4.81 -6.60
N ASP A 71 13.78 -3.87 -5.83
CA ASP A 71 13.16 -4.18 -4.53
C ASP A 71 12.08 -5.26 -4.68
N TRP A 72 11.29 -5.18 -5.75
CA TRP A 72 10.28 -6.19 -6.07
C TRP A 72 10.89 -7.60 -6.20
N GLU A 73 11.96 -7.75 -6.95
CA GLU A 73 12.63 -9.04 -7.15
C GLU A 73 13.28 -9.56 -5.86
N ILE A 74 13.80 -8.67 -5.01
CA ILE A 74 14.36 -9.04 -3.72
C ILE A 74 13.27 -9.60 -2.80
N PHE A 75 12.17 -8.85 -2.61
CA PHE A 75 11.08 -9.29 -1.75
C PHE A 75 10.34 -10.52 -2.31
N LYS A 76 10.19 -10.61 -3.62
CA LYS A 76 9.67 -11.81 -4.27
C LYS A 76 10.56 -13.04 -4.01
N GLY A 77 11.87 -12.85 -4.05
CA GLY A 77 12.84 -13.87 -3.69
C GLY A 77 12.73 -14.31 -2.24
N PHE A 78 12.57 -13.37 -1.31
CA PHE A 78 12.30 -13.69 0.10
C PHE A 78 10.99 -14.47 0.28
N ALA A 79 9.90 -14.00 -0.31
CA ALA A 79 8.62 -14.69 -0.23
C ALA A 79 8.72 -16.13 -0.75
N LYS A 80 9.42 -16.34 -1.88
CA LYS A 80 9.64 -17.66 -2.45
C LYS A 80 10.42 -18.55 -1.48
N ARG A 81 11.57 -18.07 -1.03
CA ARG A 81 12.44 -18.87 -0.15
C ARG A 81 11.79 -19.15 1.21
N PHE A 82 11.05 -18.20 1.73
CA PHE A 82 10.30 -18.38 2.96
C PHE A 82 9.21 -19.45 2.80
N SER A 83 8.44 -19.44 1.72
CA SER A 83 7.44 -20.49 1.44
C SER A 83 8.07 -21.88 1.36
N GLU A 84 9.21 -21.99 0.67
CA GLU A 84 9.94 -23.26 0.55
C GLU A 84 10.41 -23.78 1.91
N LEU A 85 11.00 -22.91 2.74
CA LEU A 85 11.56 -23.28 4.05
C LEU A 85 10.47 -23.49 5.11
N SER A 86 9.37 -22.80 5.04
CA SER A 86 8.26 -22.96 6.00
C SER A 86 7.51 -24.26 5.81
N ASN A 87 7.59 -24.87 4.63
CA ASN A 87 6.93 -26.14 4.37
C ASN A 87 7.48 -27.26 5.29
N GLY A 88 6.58 -27.85 6.08
CA GLY A 88 6.92 -28.88 7.06
C GLY A 88 7.48 -28.36 8.40
N HIS A 89 7.72 -27.05 8.54
CA HIS A 89 8.19 -26.43 9.80
C HIS A 89 7.14 -25.50 10.42
N LEU A 90 6.50 -24.69 9.61
CA LEU A 90 5.42 -23.81 10.07
C LEU A 90 4.10 -24.29 9.46
N GLY A 91 3.38 -24.12 8.82
CA GLY A 91 2.12 -24.64 8.29
C GLY A 91 1.07 -23.53 8.25
N VAL A 92 -0.15 -23.94 8.49
CA VAL A 92 -1.28 -23.00 8.60
C VAL A 92 -1.56 -22.78 10.08
N GLU A 93 -1.43 -21.55 10.53
CA GLU A 93 -1.68 -21.15 11.90
C GLU A 93 -2.87 -20.21 11.99
N GLN A 94 -3.62 -20.29 13.07
CA GLN A 94 -4.66 -19.32 13.37
C GLN A 94 -4.16 -18.35 14.42
N ASP A 95 -4.42 -17.07 14.19
CA ASP A 95 -4.06 -16.00 15.11
C ASP A 95 -5.28 -15.14 15.42
N ILE A 96 -5.28 -14.55 16.59
CA ILE A 96 -6.32 -13.65 17.03
C ILE A 96 -5.79 -12.23 16.91
N VAL A 97 -6.46 -11.42 16.13
CA VAL A 97 -6.12 -10.01 15.98
C VAL A 97 -7.24 -9.11 16.47
N LEU A 98 -6.89 -7.98 17.05
CA LEU A 98 -7.81 -6.91 17.36
C LEU A 98 -7.90 -6.00 16.14
N THR A 99 -9.12 -5.73 15.69
CA THR A 99 -9.33 -4.74 14.64
C THR A 99 -9.07 -3.34 15.20
N PRO A 100 -8.42 -2.44 14.43
CA PRO A 100 -8.20 -1.07 14.87
C PRO A 100 -9.53 -0.35 15.08
N LEU A 101 -9.53 0.59 16.00
CA LEU A 101 -10.63 1.51 16.20
C LEU A 101 -10.63 2.61 15.15
N MET A 102 -11.75 3.24 14.93
CA MET A 102 -11.88 4.37 14.00
C MET A 102 -10.97 5.56 14.37
N HIS A 103 -10.61 5.69 15.63
CA HIS A 103 -9.89 6.84 16.20
C HIS A 103 -8.59 6.45 16.89
N ASP A 104 -7.86 5.48 16.38
CA ASP A 104 -6.66 4.97 17.03
C ASP A 104 -5.35 5.51 16.44
N THR A 105 -5.40 6.29 15.38
CA THR A 105 -4.22 6.91 14.79
C THR A 105 -3.99 8.34 15.30
N PRO A 106 -2.73 8.81 15.42
CA PRO A 106 -2.45 10.19 15.83
C PRO A 106 -3.10 11.24 14.91
N GLY A 107 -3.21 10.97 13.61
CA GLY A 107 -3.87 11.86 12.67
C GLY A 107 -5.37 12.01 12.94
N GLU A 108 -6.05 10.95 13.33
CA GLU A 108 -7.46 10.96 13.71
C GLU A 108 -7.69 11.65 15.05
N LEU A 109 -6.81 11.37 16.03
CA LEU A 109 -6.88 11.99 17.33
C LEU A 109 -6.63 13.52 17.29
N SER A 110 -5.95 14.01 16.26
CA SER A 110 -5.72 15.45 16.04
C SER A 110 -6.87 16.17 15.34
N GLN A 111 -7.91 15.45 14.90
CA GLN A 111 -9.08 16.07 14.25
C GLN A 111 -9.97 16.83 15.24
N PRO A 112 -10.81 17.77 14.79
CA PRO A 112 -11.64 18.60 15.66
C PRO A 112 -12.86 17.88 16.23
N PHE A 113 -12.82 16.57 16.41
CA PHE A 113 -13.85 15.80 17.10
C PHE A 113 -13.23 15.08 18.29
N GLU A 114 -14.04 14.85 19.34
CA GLU A 114 -13.59 14.13 20.53
C GLU A 114 -13.87 12.63 20.38
N PRO A 115 -12.84 11.78 20.37
CA PRO A 115 -13.02 10.35 20.44
C PRO A 115 -13.70 9.96 21.75
N LYS A 116 -14.81 9.24 21.65
CA LYS A 116 -15.57 8.79 22.82
C LYS A 116 -15.08 7.43 23.30
N ALA A 117 -14.84 7.31 24.57
CA ALA A 117 -14.36 6.09 25.20
C ALA A 117 -15.53 5.20 25.65
N TRP A 118 -15.73 4.09 24.95
CA TRP A 118 -16.77 3.10 25.29
C TRP A 118 -16.60 2.54 26.71
N PHE A 119 -15.37 2.32 27.16
CA PHE A 119 -15.08 1.79 28.51
C PHE A 119 -15.36 2.79 29.64
N ARG A 120 -15.57 4.07 29.32
CA ARG A 120 -16.01 5.12 30.24
C ARG A 120 -17.51 5.36 30.16
N GLY A 121 -18.22 4.65 29.28
CA GLY A 121 -19.66 4.85 29.07
C GLY A 121 -20.00 6.11 28.27
N GLU A 122 -19.05 6.69 27.56
CA GLU A 122 -19.25 7.89 26.74
C GLU A 122 -19.96 7.60 25.41
N CYS A 123 -19.96 6.34 24.97
CA CYS A 123 -20.68 5.85 23.79
C CYS A 123 -20.99 4.36 23.93
N ASP A 124 -21.90 3.86 23.10
CA ASP A 124 -22.23 2.44 23.05
C ASP A 124 -21.05 1.60 22.56
N PRO A 125 -20.79 0.43 23.15
CA PRO A 125 -19.73 -0.47 22.72
C PRO A 125 -20.14 -1.18 21.42
N VAL A 126 -19.60 -0.73 20.29
CA VAL A 126 -19.85 -1.33 18.97
C VAL A 126 -18.53 -1.92 18.46
N PRO A 127 -18.39 -3.27 18.37
CA PRO A 127 -17.18 -3.93 17.91
C PRO A 127 -16.72 -3.43 16.53
N GLY A 128 -15.44 -3.07 16.42
CA GLY A 128 -14.84 -2.54 15.20
C GLY A 128 -15.16 -1.07 14.89
N LYS A 129 -15.94 -0.41 15.74
CA LYS A 129 -16.25 1.03 15.61
C LYS A 129 -15.81 1.81 16.84
N THR A 130 -16.47 1.59 17.96
CA THR A 130 -16.20 2.29 19.22
C THR A 130 -15.41 1.45 20.20
N MET A 131 -15.34 0.14 19.98
CA MET A 131 -14.51 -0.80 20.72
C MET A 131 -13.81 -1.75 19.74
N PRO A 132 -12.63 -2.32 20.11
CA PRO A 132 -11.97 -3.34 19.30
C PRO A 132 -12.89 -4.55 19.05
N ALA A 133 -12.85 -5.08 17.83
CA ALA A 133 -13.41 -6.38 17.52
C ALA A 133 -12.30 -7.42 17.43
N ILE A 134 -12.62 -8.66 17.80
CA ILE A 134 -11.71 -9.80 17.65
C ILE A 134 -11.99 -10.46 16.29
N ALA A 135 -10.94 -10.63 15.52
CA ALA A 135 -10.98 -11.41 14.28
C ALA A 135 -9.97 -12.56 14.36
N VAL A 136 -10.40 -13.73 13.92
CA VAL A 136 -9.48 -14.87 13.73
C VAL A 136 -8.96 -14.79 12.30
N VAL A 137 -7.65 -14.74 12.14
CA VAL A 137 -6.97 -14.74 10.85
C VAL A 137 -6.15 -16.01 10.68
N GLU A 138 -6.11 -16.49 9.45
CA GLU A 138 -5.33 -17.64 9.08
C GLU A 138 -4.02 -17.19 8.45
N ARG A 139 -2.91 -17.67 9.00
CA ARG A 139 -1.56 -17.48 8.49
C ARG A 139 -1.11 -18.75 7.79
N ASP A 140 -1.23 -18.78 6.48
CA ASP A 140 -0.70 -19.86 5.65
C ASP A 140 0.71 -19.45 5.19
N TYR A 141 1.71 -19.90 5.94
CA TYR A 141 3.12 -19.57 5.69
C TYR A 141 3.65 -20.23 4.41
N PRO A 142 3.37 -21.50 4.11
CA PRO A 142 3.74 -22.10 2.83
C PRO A 142 3.19 -21.37 1.60
N ALA A 143 2.04 -20.71 1.73
CA ALA A 143 1.42 -19.97 0.63
C ALA A 143 1.92 -18.51 0.49
N THR A 144 2.92 -18.08 1.26
CA THR A 144 3.41 -16.69 1.24
C THR A 144 3.81 -16.23 -0.16
N TYR A 145 4.52 -17.06 -0.92
CA TYR A 145 4.90 -16.72 -2.30
C TYR A 145 3.70 -16.55 -3.22
N ALA A 146 2.72 -17.45 -3.16
CA ALA A 146 1.51 -17.36 -3.95
C ALA A 146 0.70 -16.10 -3.62
N LYS A 147 0.63 -15.74 -2.33
CA LYS A 147 -0.04 -14.51 -1.88
C LYS A 147 0.74 -13.26 -2.31
N PHE A 148 2.07 -13.28 -2.27
CA PHE A 148 2.92 -12.16 -2.67
C PHE A 148 2.85 -11.89 -4.18
N THR A 149 2.79 -12.93 -4.99
CA THR A 149 2.80 -12.84 -6.46
C THR A 149 1.42 -12.80 -7.10
N SER A 150 0.40 -12.50 -6.32
CA SER A 150 -0.97 -12.35 -6.81
C SER A 150 -1.75 -11.30 -6.03
N LEU A 151 -2.73 -10.70 -6.68
CA LEU A 151 -3.72 -9.92 -5.98
C LEU A 151 -4.69 -10.87 -5.28
N GLY A 152 -4.69 -10.87 -3.96
CA GLY A 152 -5.45 -11.85 -3.19
C GLY A 152 -6.98 -11.73 -3.34
N PRO A 153 -7.73 -12.78 -2.97
CA PRO A 153 -9.18 -12.83 -3.13
C PRO A 153 -9.94 -11.82 -2.29
N LEU A 154 -9.32 -11.29 -1.24
CA LEU A 154 -9.94 -10.29 -0.36
C LEU A 154 -10.21 -8.98 -1.07
N MET A 155 -9.38 -8.56 -2.03
CA MET A 155 -9.60 -7.33 -2.77
C MET A 155 -10.93 -7.33 -3.52
N LYS A 156 -11.31 -8.44 -4.13
CA LYS A 156 -12.62 -8.58 -4.77
C LYS A 156 -13.76 -8.72 -3.77
N LYS A 157 -13.54 -9.43 -2.65
CA LYS A 157 -14.57 -9.70 -1.65
C LYS A 157 -14.86 -8.50 -0.74
N ALA A 158 -13.81 -7.85 -0.25
CA ALA A 158 -13.92 -6.76 0.72
C ALA A 158 -13.90 -5.37 0.07
N GLY A 159 -13.41 -5.28 -1.17
CA GLY A 159 -13.17 -4.00 -1.82
C GLY A 159 -11.89 -3.31 -1.32
N ASN A 160 -11.77 -2.04 -1.63
CA ASN A 160 -10.70 -1.17 -1.15
C ASN A 160 -11.31 -0.04 -0.31
N GLY A 161 -10.48 0.63 0.48
CA GLY A 161 -10.91 1.73 1.32
C GLY A 161 -10.14 1.78 2.64
N GLY A 162 -10.65 2.56 3.57
CA GLY A 162 -10.11 2.68 4.92
C GLY A 162 -10.84 3.77 5.70
N LYS A 163 -10.60 3.83 7.00
CA LYS A 163 -11.08 4.90 7.88
C LYS A 163 -12.58 5.22 7.76
N GLY A 164 -13.40 4.18 7.62
CA GLY A 164 -14.85 4.28 7.56
C GLY A 164 -15.45 4.42 6.16
N ILE A 165 -14.66 4.60 5.12
CA ILE A 165 -15.12 4.54 3.74
C ILE A 165 -14.59 3.31 3.00
N GLY A 166 -15.34 2.85 2.00
CA GLY A 166 -14.94 1.72 1.17
C GLY A 166 -15.76 1.64 -0.11
N TRP A 167 -15.19 0.98 -1.11
CA TRP A 167 -15.82 0.79 -2.41
C TRP A 167 -15.51 -0.57 -3.01
N ASN A 168 -16.36 -1.01 -3.92
CA ASN A 168 -16.19 -2.25 -4.65
C ASN A 168 -15.07 -2.15 -5.70
N THR A 169 -14.31 -3.23 -5.86
CA THR A 169 -13.16 -3.31 -6.78
C THR A 169 -13.29 -4.45 -7.80
N ASP A 170 -14.47 -5.01 -8.01
CA ASP A 170 -14.68 -6.14 -8.91
C ASP A 170 -14.19 -5.83 -10.33
N HIS A 171 -14.52 -4.64 -10.83
CA HIS A 171 -14.16 -4.22 -12.18
C HIS A 171 -12.64 -4.07 -12.33
N GLU A 172 -11.98 -3.46 -11.35
CA GLU A 172 -10.54 -3.26 -11.34
C GLU A 172 -9.78 -4.60 -11.24
N VAL A 173 -10.27 -5.52 -10.40
CA VAL A 173 -9.68 -6.86 -10.27
C VAL A 173 -9.84 -7.67 -11.56
N ASP A 174 -11.02 -7.63 -12.17
CA ASP A 174 -11.26 -8.32 -13.44
C ASP A 174 -10.42 -7.73 -14.58
N PHE A 175 -10.24 -6.41 -14.58
CA PHE A 175 -9.34 -5.72 -15.51
C PHE A 175 -7.87 -6.17 -15.31
N LEU A 176 -7.38 -6.18 -14.08
CA LEU A 176 -6.01 -6.62 -13.76
C LEU A 176 -5.78 -8.09 -14.15
N GLY A 177 -6.78 -8.93 -13.97
CA GLY A 177 -6.73 -10.33 -14.43
C GLY A 177 -6.59 -10.48 -15.95
N LYS A 178 -7.10 -9.51 -16.72
CA LYS A 178 -6.91 -9.46 -18.18
C LYS A 178 -5.55 -8.87 -18.56
N LEU A 179 -5.10 -7.87 -17.83
CA LEU A 179 -3.86 -7.14 -18.10
C LEU A 179 -2.60 -7.94 -17.75
N ASN A 180 -2.53 -8.47 -16.54
CA ASN A 180 -1.37 -9.19 -15.99
C ASN A 180 -1.48 -10.72 -16.18
N GLY A 181 -2.65 -11.22 -16.59
CA GLY A 181 -2.98 -12.63 -16.58
C GLY A 181 -3.44 -13.11 -15.19
N LYS A 182 -3.92 -14.33 -15.13
CA LYS A 182 -4.40 -14.97 -13.90
C LYS A 182 -3.48 -16.12 -13.49
N VAL A 183 -3.44 -16.38 -12.20
CA VAL A 183 -2.77 -17.56 -11.63
C VAL A 183 -3.53 -18.81 -12.06
N ALA A 184 -2.83 -19.73 -12.68
CA ALA A 184 -3.40 -21.02 -13.14
C ALA A 184 -3.16 -22.16 -12.14
N GLU A 185 -2.15 -22.02 -11.30
CA GLU A 185 -1.75 -23.02 -10.33
C GLU A 185 -2.83 -23.16 -9.25
N PRO A 186 -3.25 -24.41 -8.93
CA PRO A 186 -4.20 -24.66 -7.85
C PRO A 186 -3.69 -24.14 -6.51
N GLY A 187 -4.57 -23.55 -5.71
CA GLY A 187 -4.24 -23.05 -4.36
C GLY A 187 -4.91 -21.72 -4.02
N VAL A 188 -4.39 -21.05 -3.01
CA VAL A 188 -4.98 -19.82 -2.44
C VAL A 188 -5.06 -18.65 -3.42
N ALA A 189 -4.23 -18.66 -4.46
CA ALA A 189 -4.15 -17.60 -5.47
C ALA A 189 -4.80 -17.99 -6.81
N GLU A 190 -5.35 -19.18 -6.95
CA GLU A 190 -5.97 -19.65 -8.21
C GLU A 190 -7.00 -18.65 -8.74
N GLY A 191 -6.89 -18.31 -10.01
CA GLY A 191 -7.80 -17.38 -10.69
C GLY A 191 -7.59 -15.90 -10.37
N GLN A 192 -6.70 -15.57 -9.43
CA GLN A 192 -6.40 -14.19 -9.06
C GLN A 192 -5.45 -13.52 -10.07
N PRO A 193 -5.51 -12.19 -10.24
CA PRO A 193 -4.53 -11.45 -11.05
C PRO A 193 -3.10 -11.72 -10.60
N ARG A 194 -2.21 -11.99 -11.55
CA ARG A 194 -0.78 -12.20 -11.27
C ARG A 194 -0.05 -10.88 -11.01
N ILE A 195 0.98 -10.96 -10.17
CA ILE A 195 1.91 -9.87 -9.89
C ILE A 195 3.33 -10.45 -9.91
N LEU A 196 3.87 -10.74 -11.09
CA LEU A 196 5.18 -11.39 -11.23
C LEU A 196 6.34 -10.43 -11.41
N THR A 197 6.06 -9.24 -11.94
CA THR A 197 7.07 -8.22 -12.24
C THR A 197 6.76 -6.92 -11.49
N ASP A 198 7.74 -6.05 -11.39
CA ASP A 198 7.59 -4.68 -10.90
C ASP A 198 6.54 -3.89 -11.70
N ILE A 199 6.48 -4.09 -13.02
CA ILE A 199 5.44 -3.49 -13.88
C ILE A 199 4.05 -4.00 -13.49
N ASP A 200 3.88 -5.29 -13.24
CA ASP A 200 2.60 -5.85 -12.81
C ASP A 200 2.17 -5.24 -11.46
N ALA A 201 3.11 -5.10 -10.52
CA ALA A 201 2.86 -4.47 -9.23
C ALA A 201 2.45 -3.00 -9.38
N THR A 202 3.14 -2.27 -10.24
CA THR A 202 2.82 -0.87 -10.56
C THR A 202 1.41 -0.73 -11.14
N GLU A 203 1.04 -1.60 -12.08
CA GLU A 203 -0.32 -1.58 -12.66
C GLU A 203 -1.41 -1.89 -11.62
N VAL A 204 -1.12 -2.75 -10.65
CA VAL A 204 -2.06 -3.00 -9.54
C VAL A 204 -2.28 -1.73 -8.72
N VAL A 205 -1.20 -1.03 -8.34
CA VAL A 205 -1.31 0.22 -7.58
C VAL A 205 -2.10 1.27 -8.37
N LEU A 206 -1.74 1.50 -9.63
CA LEU A 206 -2.40 2.48 -10.49
C LEU A 206 -3.88 2.16 -10.75
N SER A 207 -4.24 0.90 -10.83
CA SER A 207 -5.63 0.48 -11.09
C SER A 207 -6.54 0.57 -9.87
N LEU A 208 -5.98 0.41 -8.66
CA LEU A 208 -6.75 0.37 -7.42
C LEU A 208 -6.76 1.71 -6.67
N ALA A 209 -5.84 2.62 -6.98
CA ALA A 209 -5.75 3.91 -6.31
C ALA A 209 -6.69 4.93 -6.96
N PRO A 210 -7.46 5.68 -6.15
CA PRO A 210 -8.34 6.72 -6.67
C PRO A 210 -7.59 7.88 -7.33
N GLU A 211 -6.34 8.12 -6.95
CA GLU A 211 -5.48 9.15 -7.54
C GLU A 211 -5.10 8.88 -9.00
N THR A 212 -5.21 7.64 -9.44
CA THR A 212 -4.75 7.18 -10.75
C THR A 212 -5.82 6.47 -11.58
N ASN A 213 -7.00 6.28 -11.00
CA ASN A 213 -8.15 5.70 -11.68
C ASN A 213 -9.41 6.51 -11.38
N GLY A 214 -9.89 7.24 -12.37
CA GLY A 214 -11.03 8.14 -12.24
C GLY A 214 -12.32 7.45 -11.83
N GLU A 215 -12.56 6.22 -12.29
CA GLU A 215 -13.68 5.41 -11.85
C GLU A 215 -13.61 5.09 -10.34
N VAL A 216 -12.41 4.78 -9.84
CA VAL A 216 -12.18 4.56 -8.41
C VAL A 216 -12.28 5.89 -7.65
N ALA A 217 -11.81 7.01 -8.21
CA ALA A 217 -11.97 8.33 -7.60
C ALA A 217 -13.44 8.70 -7.40
N VAL A 218 -14.31 8.43 -8.38
CA VAL A 218 -15.76 8.63 -8.23
C VAL A 218 -16.31 7.78 -7.08
N LYS A 219 -16.00 6.48 -7.06
CA LYS A 219 -16.42 5.58 -5.97
C LYS A 219 -15.94 6.06 -4.60
N ALA A 220 -14.71 6.58 -4.51
CA ALA A 220 -14.15 7.09 -3.26
C ALA A 220 -14.87 8.37 -2.79
N TRP A 221 -15.16 9.31 -3.70
CA TRP A 221 -15.90 10.52 -3.38
C TRP A 221 -17.37 10.23 -3.02
N GLU A 222 -18.00 9.27 -3.67
CA GLU A 222 -19.34 8.80 -3.30
C GLU A 222 -19.34 8.18 -1.90
N ALA A 223 -18.35 7.35 -1.58
CA ALA A 223 -18.21 6.75 -0.26
C ALA A 223 -18.00 7.81 0.82
N LEU A 224 -17.16 8.82 0.57
CA LEU A 224 -16.98 9.95 1.48
C LEU A 224 -18.26 10.78 1.63
N SER A 225 -18.96 11.04 0.54
CA SER A 225 -20.23 11.78 0.57
C SER A 225 -21.26 11.07 1.43
N LYS A 226 -21.36 9.76 1.28
CA LYS A 226 -22.25 8.92 2.11
C LYS A 226 -21.83 8.93 3.59
N PHE A 227 -20.53 8.88 3.86
CA PHE A 227 -20.02 8.88 5.23
C PHE A 227 -20.26 10.21 5.95
N THR A 228 -19.99 11.33 5.27
CA THR A 228 -20.10 12.68 5.84
C THR A 228 -21.50 13.29 5.75
N GLY A 229 -22.38 12.74 4.88
CA GLY A 229 -23.68 13.32 4.56
C GLY A 229 -23.60 14.60 3.70
N ARG A 230 -22.43 14.91 3.12
CA ARG A 230 -22.22 16.05 2.22
C ARG A 230 -21.82 15.54 0.84
N ASP A 231 -22.29 16.19 -0.23
CA ASP A 231 -21.93 15.83 -1.60
C ASP A 231 -20.52 16.34 -1.98
N HIS A 232 -19.63 15.43 -2.28
CA HIS A 232 -18.27 15.69 -2.74
C HIS A 232 -18.00 15.12 -4.15
N THR A 233 -19.00 14.54 -4.81
CA THR A 233 -18.83 13.82 -6.09
C THR A 233 -18.37 14.73 -7.22
N HIS A 234 -18.70 16.01 -7.15
CA HIS A 234 -18.27 17.04 -8.11
C HIS A 234 -16.74 17.19 -8.23
N LEU A 235 -15.99 16.71 -7.23
CA LEU A 235 -14.51 16.79 -7.24
C LEU A 235 -13.85 15.79 -8.20
N ALA A 236 -14.54 14.71 -8.57
CA ALA A 236 -13.99 13.67 -9.44
C ALA A 236 -14.58 13.68 -10.86
N VAL A 237 -15.79 14.20 -11.03
CA VAL A 237 -16.56 14.13 -12.29
C VAL A 237 -15.78 14.47 -13.56
N PRO A 238 -14.94 15.50 -13.64
CA PRO A 238 -14.25 15.82 -14.88
C PRO A 238 -13.23 14.78 -15.34
N ARG A 239 -12.94 13.76 -14.53
CA ARG A 239 -11.86 12.79 -14.74
C ARG A 239 -12.31 11.34 -14.58
N GLU A 240 -13.60 11.08 -14.61
CA GLU A 240 -14.17 9.77 -14.37
C GLU A 240 -13.61 8.68 -15.29
N ASP A 241 -13.41 8.99 -16.56
CA ASP A 241 -12.89 8.08 -17.57
C ASP A 241 -11.37 8.03 -17.63
N GLU A 242 -10.67 8.87 -16.86
CA GLU A 242 -9.22 8.92 -16.87
C GLU A 242 -8.64 7.74 -16.08
N LYS A 243 -7.73 7.02 -16.72
CA LYS A 243 -6.97 5.92 -16.12
C LYS A 243 -5.50 6.08 -16.44
N ILE A 244 -4.69 6.22 -15.37
CA ILE A 244 -3.24 6.30 -15.49
C ILE A 244 -2.70 4.88 -15.42
N ARG A 245 -1.89 4.50 -16.39
CA ARG A 245 -1.28 3.18 -16.50
C ARG A 245 0.20 3.29 -16.73
N PHE A 246 0.97 2.42 -16.12
CA PHE A 246 2.42 2.45 -16.27
C PHE A 246 2.83 2.18 -17.73
N ARG A 247 2.23 1.18 -18.35
CA ARG A 247 2.53 0.81 -19.74
C ARG A 247 2.22 1.91 -20.76
N ASP A 248 1.30 2.80 -20.42
CA ASP A 248 0.90 3.91 -21.31
C ASP A 248 1.72 5.18 -21.05
N ILE A 249 2.28 5.35 -19.85
CA ILE A 249 2.93 6.61 -19.46
C ILE A 249 4.44 6.54 -19.34
N GLN A 250 5.05 5.41 -19.52
CA GLN A 250 6.47 5.05 -19.22
C GLN A 250 7.54 6.15 -19.33
N ALA A 251 7.28 7.23 -20.01
CA ALA A 251 8.21 8.35 -20.15
C ALA A 251 7.58 9.72 -19.83
N GLN A 252 6.35 9.76 -19.36
CA GLN A 252 5.61 11.02 -19.18
C GLN A 252 4.94 11.09 -17.81
N PRO A 253 5.22 12.14 -17.02
CA PRO A 253 4.49 12.37 -15.79
C PRO A 253 3.02 12.68 -16.09
N ARG A 254 2.13 12.22 -15.21
CA ARG A 254 0.69 12.47 -15.30
C ARG A 254 0.20 13.14 -14.03
N LYS A 255 -0.65 14.16 -14.19
CA LYS A 255 -1.32 14.80 -13.05
C LYS A 255 -2.26 13.79 -12.39
N ILE A 256 -2.16 13.66 -11.06
CA ILE A 256 -3.06 12.79 -10.29
C ILE A 256 -4.50 13.30 -10.31
N ILE A 257 -5.42 12.38 -10.11
CA ILE A 257 -6.84 12.66 -9.98
C ILE A 257 -7.14 13.04 -8.52
N SER A 258 -8.00 14.03 -8.33
CA SER A 258 -8.44 14.40 -6.98
C SER A 258 -9.17 13.25 -6.32
N SER A 259 -8.78 12.92 -5.09
CA SER A 259 -9.36 11.84 -4.30
C SER A 259 -9.41 12.18 -2.82
N PRO A 260 -10.30 11.56 -2.04
CA PRO A 260 -10.25 11.70 -0.59
C PRO A 260 -8.97 11.07 -0.03
N THR A 261 -8.41 11.67 1.00
CA THR A 261 -7.27 11.13 1.74
C THR A 261 -7.68 10.69 3.14
N TRP A 262 -6.85 9.84 3.73
CA TRP A 262 -7.12 9.30 5.06
C TRP A 262 -7.14 10.37 6.15
N SER A 263 -6.30 11.38 6.03
CA SER A 263 -6.24 12.49 7.00
C SER A 263 -7.39 13.48 6.91
N GLY A 264 -8.16 13.45 5.84
CA GLY A 264 -9.27 14.37 5.62
C GLY A 264 -10.66 13.82 5.90
N LEU A 265 -10.80 12.52 6.17
CA LEU A 265 -12.10 11.86 6.20
C LEU A 265 -13.03 12.34 7.31
N GLU A 266 -12.50 12.68 8.46
CA GLU A 266 -13.26 13.03 9.67
C GLU A 266 -13.12 14.50 10.05
N SER A 267 -12.39 15.27 9.25
CA SER A 267 -12.25 16.71 9.42
C SER A 267 -13.18 17.47 8.49
N GLU A 268 -13.32 18.76 8.72
CA GLU A 268 -14.02 19.65 7.78
C GLU A 268 -13.22 19.86 6.48
N HIS A 269 -11.95 19.50 6.49
CA HIS A 269 -11.09 19.48 5.31
C HIS A 269 -11.43 18.28 4.44
N VAL A 270 -11.93 18.53 3.27
CA VAL A 270 -12.53 17.53 2.40
C VAL A 270 -11.51 16.50 1.91
N SER A 271 -10.29 16.93 1.59
CA SER A 271 -9.29 16.04 1.04
C SER A 271 -7.93 16.73 1.01
N TYR A 272 -6.93 15.99 1.38
CA TYR A 272 -5.55 16.44 1.23
C TYR A 272 -5.21 16.71 -0.24
N ASN A 273 -5.55 15.79 -1.14
CA ASN A 273 -5.26 15.94 -2.56
C ASN A 273 -6.01 17.11 -3.21
N ALA A 274 -7.23 17.40 -2.79
CA ALA A 274 -7.93 18.60 -3.29
C ALA A 274 -7.22 19.87 -2.81
N GLY A 275 -6.85 19.95 -1.54
CA GLY A 275 -6.06 21.07 -1.00
C GLY A 275 -4.69 21.17 -1.65
N TYR A 276 -4.01 20.05 -1.79
CA TYR A 276 -2.70 19.95 -2.42
C TYR A 276 -2.74 20.38 -3.90
N THR A 277 -3.72 19.93 -4.66
CA THR A 277 -3.91 20.35 -6.05
C THR A 277 -4.14 21.86 -6.14
N ASN A 278 -4.92 22.43 -5.23
CA ASN A 278 -5.16 23.87 -5.20
C ASN A 278 -3.91 24.67 -4.83
N VAL A 279 -3.08 24.17 -3.92
CA VAL A 279 -1.80 24.79 -3.57
C VAL A 279 -0.88 24.82 -4.79
N HIS A 280 -0.84 23.76 -5.59
CA HIS A 280 -0.04 23.73 -6.81
C HIS A 280 -0.53 24.68 -7.91
N GLU A 281 -1.80 24.99 -7.93
CA GLU A 281 -2.35 26.02 -8.83
C GLU A 281 -2.00 27.43 -8.38
N LEU A 282 -1.64 27.63 -7.11
CA LEU A 282 -1.21 28.91 -6.53
C LEU A 282 0.30 29.17 -6.65
N ILE A 283 1.08 28.15 -6.97
CA ILE A 283 2.55 28.26 -7.18
C ILE A 283 2.79 28.15 -8.69
N PRO A 284 3.07 29.26 -9.39
CA PRO A 284 3.32 29.26 -10.83
C PRO A 284 4.61 28.55 -11.21
#